data_b08431f85f8d62880d84a9f2a9e9c458
#
_entry.id   b08431f85f8d62880d84a9f2a9e9c458
#
_cell.length_a   1.000
_cell.length_b   1.000
_cell.length_c   1.000
_cell.angle_alpha   90.00
_cell.angle_beta   90.00
_cell.angle_gamma   90.00
#
_symmetry.space_group_name_H-M   'P 1'
#
loop_
_entity.id
_entity.type
_entity.pdbx_description
1 polymer ?
#
loop_
_entity_poly.entity_id
_entity_poly.type
_entity_poly.pdbx_seq_one_letter_code
_entity_poly.pdbx_strand_id
1 'polypeptide(L)'
;MSTITTTEMQRDYIKEYSPSLGRDMEILHFGHEGRPLLVFPTSMGRFYQWEDFGLVGALAELIERGAIQLVCVDSVDGESWYARDRPPGDRVRRHLQYEAYILNEILPRLPGSAIACGASFGALHAVLLATRHPNRVGGFIALSGAYDTARWLNGYHDDNTYFTNLMAFLPGLNDEAYLGPLRAQQPKVIATGEQDPNVEDSIKLGRLFAERGVQVGLDIWPGWAHDWPYWKDMMRRYLA
;
A
#
# COMPACT_ATOMS: atom_id res chain seq x y z
N MET A 1 34.99 0.45 -27.25
CA MET A 1 34.49 1.35 -26.22
C MET A 1 32.98 1.30 -26.31
N SER A 2 32.32 0.52 -25.47
CA SER A 2 30.85 0.49 -25.38
C SER A 2 30.42 1.76 -24.66
N THR A 3 29.73 2.63 -25.35
CA THR A 3 29.01 3.76 -24.74
C THR A 3 27.90 3.19 -23.88
N ILE A 4 28.07 3.25 -22.57
CA ILE A 4 26.98 3.01 -21.62
C ILE A 4 26.04 4.21 -21.78
N THR A 5 24.96 4.04 -22.55
CA THR A 5 23.86 4.98 -22.56
C THR A 5 23.15 4.80 -21.22
N THR A 6 23.39 5.69 -20.27
CA THR A 6 22.55 5.81 -19.09
C THR A 6 21.18 6.24 -19.59
N THR A 7 20.23 5.30 -19.65
CA THR A 7 18.86 5.62 -19.94
C THR A 7 18.34 6.37 -18.70
N GLU A 8 18.06 7.65 -18.86
CA GLU A 8 17.47 8.47 -17.80
C GLU A 8 16.14 7.81 -17.38
N MET A 9 15.89 7.72 -16.08
CA MET A 9 14.66 7.12 -15.53
C MET A 9 13.44 7.84 -16.11
N GLN A 10 12.58 7.10 -16.82
CA GLN A 10 11.32 7.64 -17.31
C GLN A 10 10.46 8.08 -16.11
N ARG A 11 9.93 9.30 -16.17
CA ARG A 11 9.05 9.91 -15.15
C ARG A 11 7.89 10.61 -15.83
N ASP A 12 6.69 10.10 -15.64
CA ASP A 12 5.48 10.64 -16.21
C ASP A 12 4.57 11.18 -15.09
N TYR A 13 4.08 12.40 -15.26
CA TYR A 13 3.03 12.99 -14.42
C TYR A 13 1.70 12.90 -15.15
N ILE A 14 0.69 12.35 -14.46
CA ILE A 14 -0.65 12.15 -14.99
C ILE A 14 -1.63 12.83 -14.05
N LYS A 15 -2.51 13.66 -14.62
CA LYS A 15 -3.66 14.26 -13.92
C LYS A 15 -4.91 13.98 -14.72
N GLU A 16 -5.85 13.23 -14.13
CA GLU A 16 -7.07 12.80 -14.80
C GLU A 16 -8.26 12.85 -13.85
N TYR A 17 -9.46 13.13 -14.42
CA TYR A 17 -10.69 13.08 -13.66
C TYR A 17 -11.04 11.63 -13.29
N SER A 18 -11.31 11.40 -11.99
CA SER A 18 -11.78 10.12 -11.47
C SER A 18 -13.30 10.12 -11.32
N PRO A 19 -14.03 9.29 -12.09
CA PRO A 19 -15.46 9.08 -11.89
C PRO A 19 -15.82 8.53 -10.51
N SER A 20 -14.99 7.62 -9.97
CA SER A 20 -15.21 7.02 -8.64
C SER A 20 -15.14 8.06 -7.52
N LEU A 21 -14.28 9.06 -7.67
CA LEU A 21 -14.04 10.09 -6.65
C LEU A 21 -14.73 11.42 -6.94
N GLY A 22 -15.19 11.65 -8.19
CA GLY A 22 -15.82 12.91 -8.62
C GLY A 22 -14.86 14.10 -8.62
N ARG A 23 -13.56 13.85 -8.83
CA ARG A 23 -12.51 14.88 -8.83
C ARG A 23 -11.31 14.46 -9.66
N ASP A 24 -10.43 15.39 -9.96
CA ASP A 24 -9.13 15.10 -10.54
C ASP A 24 -8.24 14.37 -9.52
N MET A 25 -7.54 13.33 -10.00
CA MET A 25 -6.52 12.60 -9.28
C MET A 25 -5.19 12.71 -9.99
N GLU A 26 -4.11 12.63 -9.22
CA GLU A 26 -2.76 12.82 -9.71
C GLU A 26 -1.92 11.58 -9.44
N ILE A 27 -1.03 11.25 -10.38
CA ILE A 27 -0.18 10.05 -10.33
C ILE A 27 1.21 10.44 -10.83
N LEU A 28 2.26 9.87 -10.23
CA LEU A 28 3.58 9.78 -10.83
C LEU A 28 3.85 8.34 -11.21
N HIS A 29 4.30 8.14 -12.45
CA HIS A 29 4.76 6.87 -12.95
C HIS A 29 6.26 6.94 -13.23
N PHE A 30 7.01 5.97 -12.71
CA PHE A 30 8.46 5.84 -12.91
C PHE A 30 8.77 4.48 -13.51
N GLY A 31 9.59 4.49 -14.56
CA GLY A 31 10.01 3.30 -15.29
C GLY A 31 9.19 3.06 -16.56
N HIS A 32 9.60 2.08 -17.33
CA HIS A 32 9.05 1.78 -18.64
C HIS A 32 8.57 0.32 -18.79
N GLU A 33 9.07 -0.55 -17.93
CA GLU A 33 8.73 -1.98 -17.94
C GLU A 33 8.96 -2.61 -16.54
N GLY A 34 8.74 -3.92 -16.44
CA GLY A 34 8.91 -4.68 -15.21
C GLY A 34 7.64 -4.76 -14.38
N ARG A 35 7.78 -5.35 -13.20
CA ARG A 35 6.65 -5.59 -12.30
C ARG A 35 6.11 -4.28 -11.73
N PRO A 36 4.82 -3.96 -11.86
CA PRO A 36 4.28 -2.72 -11.32
C PRO A 36 4.17 -2.78 -9.79
N LEU A 37 4.68 -1.74 -9.13
CA LEU A 37 4.45 -1.45 -7.73
C LEU A 37 3.42 -0.33 -7.62
N LEU A 38 2.25 -0.65 -7.07
CA LEU A 38 1.22 0.33 -6.74
C LEU A 38 1.56 0.95 -5.38
N VAL A 39 1.96 2.21 -5.39
CA VAL A 39 2.54 2.89 -4.23
C VAL A 39 1.53 3.83 -3.59
N PHE A 40 1.21 3.58 -2.32
CA PHE A 40 0.38 4.44 -1.49
C PHE A 40 1.24 5.37 -0.63
N PRO A 41 0.90 6.68 -0.54
CA PRO A 41 1.62 7.61 0.32
C PRO A 41 1.35 7.34 1.81
N THR A 42 2.15 7.95 2.69
CA THR A 42 1.88 7.94 4.14
C THR A 42 0.67 8.81 4.49
N SER A 43 0.32 8.93 5.77
CA SER A 43 -0.82 9.75 6.24
C SER A 43 -0.83 11.14 5.63
N MET A 44 -1.96 11.53 5.00
CA MET A 44 -2.14 12.82 4.34
C MET A 44 -1.11 13.15 3.26
N GLY A 45 -0.33 12.15 2.85
CA GLY A 45 0.70 12.29 1.81
C GLY A 45 0.10 12.39 0.42
N ARG A 46 0.94 12.82 -0.54
CA ARG A 46 0.59 13.02 -1.93
C ARG A 46 1.38 12.04 -2.83
N PHE A 47 0.95 11.91 -4.07
CA PHE A 47 1.54 11.08 -5.11
C PHE A 47 3.06 11.27 -5.32
N TYR A 48 3.61 12.44 -5.00
CA TYR A 48 5.04 12.77 -5.15
C TYR A 48 5.90 12.43 -3.93
N GLN A 49 5.31 11.97 -2.83
CA GLN A 49 6.00 11.84 -1.54
C GLN A 49 7.18 10.85 -1.58
N TRP A 50 7.05 9.73 -2.28
CA TRP A 50 8.14 8.76 -2.41
C TRP A 50 9.33 9.33 -3.21
N GLU A 51 9.07 10.22 -4.16
CA GLU A 51 10.11 10.96 -4.87
C GLU A 51 10.80 11.96 -3.94
N ASP A 52 10.03 12.83 -3.28
CA ASP A 52 10.54 13.91 -2.42
C ASP A 52 11.40 13.40 -1.27
N PHE A 53 11.04 12.26 -0.68
CA PHE A 53 11.80 11.62 0.39
C PHE A 53 12.89 10.67 -0.10
N GLY A 54 13.13 10.60 -1.41
CA GLY A 54 14.24 9.89 -2.02
C GLY A 54 14.07 8.37 -2.08
N LEU A 55 12.86 7.83 -1.91
CA LEU A 55 12.63 6.40 -2.02
C LEU A 55 12.65 5.95 -3.49
N VAL A 56 12.14 6.77 -4.42
CA VAL A 56 12.28 6.52 -5.87
C VAL A 56 13.75 6.43 -6.25
N GLY A 57 14.58 7.39 -5.81
CA GLY A 57 16.04 7.37 -6.03
C GLY A 57 16.72 6.14 -5.40
N ALA A 58 16.22 5.67 -4.26
CA ALA A 58 16.73 4.46 -3.62
C ALA A 58 16.50 3.18 -4.44
N LEU A 59 15.52 3.19 -5.34
CA LEU A 59 15.13 2.08 -6.23
C LEU A 59 15.54 2.32 -7.69
N ALA A 60 16.28 3.40 -8.00
CA ALA A 60 16.59 3.83 -9.35
C ALA A 60 17.18 2.71 -10.22
N GLU A 61 18.15 1.95 -9.71
CA GLU A 61 18.76 0.83 -10.44
C GLU A 61 17.74 -0.23 -10.88
N LEU A 62 16.78 -0.56 -10.03
CA LEU A 62 15.72 -1.53 -10.35
C LEU A 62 14.76 -0.99 -11.41
N ILE A 63 14.46 0.32 -11.35
CA ILE A 63 13.55 1.00 -12.27
C ILE A 63 14.23 1.15 -13.65
N GLU A 64 15.45 1.65 -13.69
CA GLU A 64 16.21 1.90 -14.93
C GLU A 64 16.49 0.62 -15.73
N ARG A 65 16.78 -0.49 -15.04
CA ARG A 65 16.94 -1.79 -15.70
C ARG A 65 15.63 -2.50 -16.05
N GLY A 66 14.48 -1.87 -15.81
CA GLY A 66 13.18 -2.43 -16.14
C GLY A 66 12.77 -3.65 -15.28
N ALA A 67 13.31 -3.80 -14.07
CA ALA A 67 12.89 -4.87 -13.15
C ALA A 67 11.54 -4.54 -12.48
N ILE A 68 11.33 -3.27 -12.18
CA ILE A 68 10.11 -2.74 -11.59
C ILE A 68 9.73 -1.40 -12.24
N GLN A 69 8.46 -1.06 -12.10
CA GLN A 69 7.95 0.29 -12.35
C GLN A 69 7.11 0.75 -11.15
N LEU A 70 7.15 2.03 -10.81
CA LEU A 70 6.39 2.57 -9.69
C LEU A 70 5.19 3.37 -10.22
N VAL A 71 4.02 3.12 -9.66
CA VAL A 71 2.80 3.90 -9.88
C VAL A 71 2.39 4.50 -8.55
N CYS A 72 2.84 5.74 -8.32
CA CYS A 72 2.62 6.46 -7.08
C CYS A 72 1.31 7.24 -7.17
N VAL A 73 0.28 6.75 -6.50
CA VAL A 73 -1.06 7.35 -6.51
C VAL A 73 -1.23 8.40 -5.42
N ASP A 74 -2.11 9.37 -5.69
CA ASP A 74 -2.53 10.33 -4.68
C ASP A 74 -3.45 9.69 -3.64
N SER A 75 -3.64 10.33 -2.49
CA SER A 75 -4.57 9.90 -1.45
C SER A 75 -5.78 10.81 -1.33
N VAL A 76 -6.81 10.32 -0.64
CA VAL A 76 -7.98 11.09 -0.21
C VAL A 76 -8.13 11.08 1.32
N ASP A 77 -7.04 10.90 2.03
CA ASP A 77 -7.03 10.76 3.50
C ASP A 77 -7.71 11.94 4.19
N GLY A 78 -7.47 13.18 3.70
CA GLY A 78 -8.10 14.39 4.21
C GLY A 78 -9.60 14.47 3.98
N GLU A 79 -10.14 13.67 3.04
CA GLU A 79 -11.58 13.58 2.75
C GLU A 79 -12.21 12.33 3.37
N SER A 80 -11.38 11.37 3.83
CA SER A 80 -11.78 10.10 4.41
C SER A 80 -11.35 9.98 5.88
N TRP A 81 -10.42 9.12 6.20
CA TRP A 81 -10.03 8.78 7.59
C TRP A 81 -9.69 9.99 8.46
N TYR A 82 -9.08 11.03 7.91
CA TYR A 82 -8.66 12.24 8.62
C TYR A 82 -9.68 13.40 8.56
N ALA A 83 -10.81 13.25 7.87
CA ALA A 83 -11.90 14.24 7.81
C ALA A 83 -12.71 14.25 9.12
N ARG A 84 -12.11 14.71 10.22
CA ARG A 84 -12.70 14.65 11.57
C ARG A 84 -13.96 15.51 11.73
N ASP A 85 -14.20 16.43 10.83
CA ASP A 85 -15.40 17.26 10.70
C ASP A 85 -16.58 16.50 10.08
N ARG A 86 -16.36 15.30 9.54
CA ARG A 86 -17.38 14.45 8.92
C ARG A 86 -17.78 13.28 9.82
N PRO A 87 -19.03 12.80 9.74
CA PRO A 87 -19.46 11.57 10.42
C PRO A 87 -18.56 10.39 10.05
N PRO A 88 -18.22 9.48 10.97
CA PRO A 88 -17.33 8.35 10.70
C PRO A 88 -17.78 7.48 9.51
N GLY A 89 -19.08 7.21 9.38
CA GLY A 89 -19.62 6.42 8.26
C GLY A 89 -19.38 7.08 6.89
N ASP A 90 -19.43 8.44 6.82
CA ASP A 90 -19.12 9.17 5.58
C ASP A 90 -17.64 9.08 5.22
N ARG A 91 -16.77 9.11 6.22
CA ARG A 91 -15.33 8.95 6.04
C ARG A 91 -14.98 7.58 5.47
N VAL A 92 -15.60 6.53 6.00
CA VAL A 92 -15.40 5.16 5.49
C VAL A 92 -15.98 5.00 4.09
N ARG A 93 -17.15 5.57 3.79
CA ARG A 93 -17.69 5.58 2.43
C ARG A 93 -16.74 6.27 1.44
N ARG A 94 -16.10 7.38 1.85
CA ARG A 94 -15.10 8.05 1.02
C ARG A 94 -13.87 7.19 0.77
N HIS A 95 -13.41 6.46 1.78
CA HIS A 95 -12.35 5.47 1.61
C HIS A 95 -12.75 4.37 0.63
N LEU A 96 -13.98 3.86 0.69
CA LEU A 96 -14.46 2.84 -0.26
C LEU A 96 -14.55 3.38 -1.71
N GLN A 97 -14.85 4.66 -1.89
CA GLN A 97 -14.75 5.31 -3.20
C GLN A 97 -13.29 5.38 -3.70
N TYR A 98 -12.34 5.63 -2.80
CA TYR A 98 -10.92 5.58 -3.13
C TYR A 98 -10.47 4.15 -3.51
N GLU A 99 -10.93 3.15 -2.78
CA GLU A 99 -10.68 1.75 -3.14
C GLU A 99 -11.25 1.43 -4.52
N ALA A 100 -12.48 1.90 -4.84
CA ALA A 100 -13.08 1.76 -6.16
C ALA A 100 -12.27 2.45 -7.26
N TYR A 101 -11.71 3.64 -7.00
CA TYR A 101 -10.78 4.32 -7.90
C TYR A 101 -9.57 3.45 -8.21
N ILE A 102 -8.93 2.89 -7.20
CA ILE A 102 -7.79 1.98 -7.40
C ILE A 102 -8.17 0.75 -8.24
N LEU A 103 -9.30 0.11 -7.91
CA LEU A 103 -9.75 -1.12 -8.55
C LEU A 103 -10.20 -0.94 -10.01
N ASN A 104 -10.87 0.17 -10.31
CA ASN A 104 -11.56 0.37 -11.58
C ASN A 104 -10.78 1.28 -12.53
N GLU A 105 -9.94 2.16 -12.01
CA GLU A 105 -9.28 3.18 -12.83
C GLU A 105 -7.75 3.01 -12.87
N ILE A 106 -7.12 2.48 -11.82
CA ILE A 106 -5.67 2.31 -11.75
C ILE A 106 -5.25 0.90 -12.15
N LEU A 107 -5.68 -0.12 -11.42
CA LEU A 107 -5.24 -1.51 -11.64
C LEU A 107 -5.46 -2.01 -13.08
N PRO A 108 -6.55 -1.67 -13.79
CA PRO A 108 -6.75 -2.15 -15.17
C PRO A 108 -5.73 -1.63 -16.18
N ARG A 109 -5.01 -0.55 -15.85
CA ARG A 109 -3.98 0.07 -16.71
C ARG A 109 -2.59 -0.51 -16.49
N LEU A 110 -2.40 -1.28 -15.41
CA LEU A 110 -1.09 -1.81 -15.05
C LEU A 110 -0.80 -3.10 -15.83
N PRO A 111 0.43 -3.28 -16.31
CA PRO A 111 0.83 -4.52 -16.96
C PRO A 111 0.96 -5.64 -15.93
N GLY A 112 0.05 -6.61 -15.97
CA GLY A 112 0.08 -7.77 -15.07
C GLY A 112 -0.37 -7.47 -13.64
N SER A 113 0.03 -8.32 -12.72
CA SER A 113 -0.40 -8.26 -11.33
C SER A 113 0.53 -7.38 -10.49
N ALA A 114 0.01 -6.25 -10.01
CA ALA A 114 0.78 -5.29 -9.21
C ALA A 114 1.06 -5.79 -7.78
N ILE A 115 2.18 -5.35 -7.22
CA ILE A 115 2.46 -5.42 -5.77
C ILE A 115 1.97 -4.11 -5.15
N ALA A 116 1.07 -4.18 -4.17
CA ALA A 116 0.66 -3.01 -3.39
C ALA A 116 1.73 -2.67 -2.34
N CYS A 117 2.20 -1.42 -2.34
CA CYS A 117 3.30 -1.01 -1.48
C CYS A 117 2.95 0.27 -0.72
N GLY A 118 3.42 0.38 0.51
CA GLY A 118 3.29 1.61 1.27
C GLY A 118 4.00 1.56 2.62
N ALA A 119 4.23 2.75 3.18
CA ALA A 119 4.74 2.92 4.53
C ALA A 119 3.70 3.64 5.40
N SER A 120 3.71 3.38 6.71
CA SER A 120 2.79 4.01 7.66
C SER A 120 1.33 3.78 7.25
N PHE A 121 0.56 4.83 7.04
CA PHE A 121 -0.83 4.72 6.58
C PHE A 121 -0.95 4.11 5.16
N GLY A 122 0.05 4.31 4.30
CA GLY A 122 0.12 3.65 3.00
C GLY A 122 0.24 2.13 3.09
N ALA A 123 0.86 1.62 4.16
CA ALA A 123 0.91 0.18 4.43
C ALA A 123 -0.48 -0.40 4.75
N LEU A 124 -1.33 0.34 5.47
CA LEU A 124 -2.72 -0.03 5.70
C LEU A 124 -3.47 -0.17 4.36
N HIS A 125 -3.37 0.83 3.47
CA HIS A 125 -4.01 0.78 2.15
C HIS A 125 -3.53 -0.43 1.34
N ALA A 126 -2.23 -0.70 1.33
CA ALA A 126 -1.64 -1.82 0.59
C ALA A 126 -2.17 -3.18 1.06
N VAL A 127 -2.14 -3.44 2.37
CA VAL A 127 -2.61 -4.73 2.93
C VAL A 127 -4.12 -4.86 2.84
N LEU A 128 -4.86 -3.78 3.09
CA LEU A 128 -6.32 -3.78 3.01
C LEU A 128 -6.79 -4.11 1.60
N LEU A 129 -6.22 -3.46 0.58
CA LEU A 129 -6.50 -3.75 -0.82
C LEU A 129 -6.18 -5.21 -1.18
N ALA A 130 -5.00 -5.69 -0.79
CA ALA A 130 -4.55 -7.05 -1.10
C ALA A 130 -5.43 -8.12 -0.42
N THR A 131 -5.93 -7.84 0.79
CA THR A 131 -6.74 -8.80 1.56
C THR A 131 -8.20 -8.79 1.12
N ARG A 132 -8.76 -7.62 0.83
CA ARG A 132 -10.16 -7.49 0.39
C ARG A 132 -10.36 -7.91 -1.08
N HIS A 133 -9.34 -7.75 -1.90
CA HIS A 133 -9.38 -8.01 -3.35
C HIS A 133 -8.21 -8.91 -3.80
N PRO A 134 -8.08 -10.12 -3.22
CA PRO A 134 -6.88 -10.94 -3.38
C PRO A 134 -6.64 -11.41 -4.81
N ASN A 135 -7.64 -11.40 -5.68
CA ASN A 135 -7.52 -11.71 -7.10
C ASN A 135 -7.08 -10.52 -7.97
N ARG A 136 -6.99 -9.30 -7.38
CA ARG A 136 -6.74 -8.06 -8.13
C ARG A 136 -5.31 -7.55 -7.97
N VAL A 137 -4.59 -8.01 -6.96
CA VAL A 137 -3.19 -7.66 -6.71
C VAL A 137 -2.35 -8.92 -6.48
N GLY A 138 -1.09 -8.87 -6.88
CA GLY A 138 -0.20 -10.02 -6.84
C GLY A 138 0.51 -10.22 -5.51
N GLY A 139 0.44 -9.25 -4.61
CA GLY A 139 1.09 -9.27 -3.30
C GLY A 139 1.17 -7.89 -2.66
N PHE A 140 1.88 -7.81 -1.55
CA PHE A 140 2.08 -6.54 -0.85
C PHE A 140 3.43 -6.45 -0.14
N ILE A 141 3.93 -5.22 0.00
CA ILE A 141 5.06 -4.84 0.86
C ILE A 141 4.58 -3.68 1.73
N ALA A 142 4.39 -3.94 3.00
CA ALA A 142 3.79 -3.02 3.96
C ALA A 142 4.76 -2.70 5.08
N LEU A 143 5.17 -1.42 5.17
CA LEU A 143 6.20 -0.96 6.10
C LEU A 143 5.59 -0.11 7.21
N SER A 144 5.82 -0.48 8.48
CA SER A 144 5.46 0.34 9.65
C SER A 144 3.97 0.72 9.70
N GLY A 145 3.07 -0.17 9.32
CA GLY A 145 1.66 0.14 9.16
C GLY A 145 0.88 0.23 10.47
N ALA A 146 -0.12 1.10 10.49
CA ALA A 146 -1.15 1.17 11.54
C ALA A 146 -2.42 0.51 11.01
N TYR A 147 -2.70 -0.73 11.44
CA TYR A 147 -3.67 -1.59 10.76
C TYR A 147 -5.05 -1.67 11.43
N ASP A 148 -5.23 -1.09 12.63
CA ASP A 148 -6.51 -1.01 13.32
C ASP A 148 -7.22 0.31 13.02
N THR A 149 -8.19 0.30 12.11
CA THR A 149 -8.91 1.51 11.70
C THR A 149 -9.92 2.01 12.73
N ALA A 150 -10.25 1.22 13.77
CA ALA A 150 -11.16 1.65 14.85
C ALA A 150 -10.67 2.93 15.56
N ARG A 151 -9.35 3.16 15.59
CA ARG A 151 -8.73 4.35 16.19
C ARG A 151 -9.16 5.68 15.55
N TRP A 152 -9.66 5.66 14.31
CA TRP A 152 -10.16 6.86 13.62
C TRP A 152 -11.68 7.03 13.72
N LEU A 153 -12.43 6.08 14.31
CA LEU A 153 -13.88 6.00 14.19
C LEU A 153 -14.64 6.41 15.44
N ASN A 154 -13.95 6.71 16.56
CA ASN A 154 -14.56 7.13 17.82
C ASN A 154 -15.68 6.20 18.30
N GLY A 155 -15.51 4.88 18.16
CA GLY A 155 -16.48 3.88 18.55
C GLY A 155 -17.63 3.64 17.57
N TYR A 156 -17.68 4.35 16.45
CA TYR A 156 -18.67 4.08 15.40
C TYR A 156 -18.42 2.73 14.75
N HIS A 157 -19.50 1.98 14.51
CA HIS A 157 -19.43 0.65 13.91
C HIS A 157 -20.60 0.43 12.94
N ASP A 158 -20.30 -0.09 11.76
CA ASP A 158 -21.22 -0.63 10.75
C ASP A 158 -20.49 -1.70 9.92
N ASP A 159 -21.17 -2.29 8.94
CA ASP A 159 -20.57 -3.31 8.07
C ASP A 159 -19.40 -2.77 7.29
N ASN A 160 -19.43 -1.52 6.83
CA ASN A 160 -18.33 -0.90 6.10
C ASN A 160 -17.09 -0.75 6.98
N THR A 161 -17.27 -0.32 8.23
CA THR A 161 -16.16 -0.18 9.18
C THR A 161 -15.58 -1.53 9.56
N TYR A 162 -16.41 -2.58 9.67
CA TYR A 162 -15.95 -3.94 9.93
C TYR A 162 -15.06 -4.45 8.80
N PHE A 163 -15.53 -4.39 7.56
CA PHE A 163 -14.76 -4.89 6.40
C PHE A 163 -13.59 -4.01 5.97
N THR A 164 -13.46 -2.80 6.50
CA THR A 164 -12.30 -1.92 6.28
C THR A 164 -11.33 -1.91 7.46
N ASN A 165 -11.51 -2.80 8.43
CA ASN A 165 -10.61 -3.00 9.55
C ASN A 165 -10.02 -4.42 9.55
N LEU A 166 -8.75 -4.55 9.17
CA LEU A 166 -8.05 -5.84 9.14
C LEU A 166 -8.11 -6.58 10.48
N MET A 167 -8.01 -5.84 11.60
CA MET A 167 -8.05 -6.41 12.94
C MET A 167 -9.44 -6.93 13.33
N ALA A 168 -10.49 -6.45 12.66
CA ALA A 168 -11.87 -6.86 12.90
C ALA A 168 -12.28 -8.05 12.03
N PHE A 169 -12.05 -7.97 10.69
CA PHE A 169 -12.63 -8.99 9.81
C PHE A 169 -11.73 -10.22 9.59
N LEU A 170 -10.39 -10.08 9.65
CA LEU A 170 -9.48 -11.20 9.45
C LEU A 170 -9.75 -12.40 10.40
N PRO A 171 -10.02 -12.19 11.70
CA PRO A 171 -10.35 -13.30 12.60
C PRO A 171 -11.53 -14.15 12.15
N GLY A 172 -12.50 -13.54 11.46
CA GLY A 172 -13.69 -14.20 10.94
C GLY A 172 -13.59 -14.69 9.49
N LEU A 173 -12.51 -14.40 8.80
CA LEU A 173 -12.34 -14.74 7.39
C LEU A 173 -12.09 -16.24 7.20
N ASN A 174 -13.10 -16.95 6.68
CA ASN A 174 -13.04 -18.41 6.44
C ASN A 174 -13.41 -18.79 5.00
N ASP A 175 -13.66 -17.82 4.12
CA ASP A 175 -14.04 -18.07 2.74
C ASP A 175 -12.80 -18.38 1.89
N GLU A 176 -12.74 -19.60 1.34
CA GLU A 176 -11.64 -20.04 0.49
C GLU A 176 -11.57 -19.29 -0.85
N ALA A 177 -12.66 -18.67 -1.30
CA ALA A 177 -12.63 -17.79 -2.47
C ALA A 177 -11.75 -16.55 -2.25
N TYR A 178 -11.56 -16.14 -0.99
CA TYR A 178 -10.63 -15.09 -0.57
C TYR A 178 -9.29 -15.65 -0.09
N LEU A 179 -9.31 -16.66 0.77
CA LEU A 179 -8.10 -17.20 1.39
C LEU A 179 -7.19 -17.90 0.38
N GLY A 180 -7.74 -18.62 -0.60
CA GLY A 180 -6.95 -19.31 -1.63
C GLY A 180 -6.08 -18.34 -2.44
N PRO A 181 -6.68 -17.33 -3.10
CA PRO A 181 -5.90 -16.30 -3.81
C PRO A 181 -4.95 -15.52 -2.90
N LEU A 182 -5.35 -15.19 -1.66
CA LEU A 182 -4.51 -14.47 -0.71
C LEU A 182 -3.26 -15.28 -0.33
N ARG A 183 -3.39 -16.60 -0.15
CA ARG A 183 -2.25 -17.50 0.07
C ARG A 183 -1.30 -17.53 -1.12
N ALA A 184 -1.83 -17.44 -2.34
CA ALA A 184 -1.07 -17.48 -3.58
C ALA A 184 -0.29 -16.21 -3.90
N GLN A 185 -0.66 -15.07 -3.30
CA GLN A 185 0.04 -13.79 -3.51
C GLN A 185 1.53 -13.88 -3.14
N GLN A 186 2.39 -13.18 -3.92
CA GLN A 186 3.82 -13.05 -3.66
C GLN A 186 4.35 -11.70 -4.18
N PRO A 187 5.18 -10.97 -3.39
CA PRO A 187 5.50 -11.21 -1.98
C PRO A 187 4.34 -10.83 -1.05
N LYS A 188 4.41 -11.29 0.20
CA LYS A 188 3.57 -10.81 1.31
C LYS A 188 4.50 -10.43 2.45
N VAL A 189 4.81 -9.14 2.58
CA VAL A 189 5.79 -8.63 3.57
C VAL A 189 5.09 -7.62 4.48
N ILE A 190 5.26 -7.84 5.78
CA ILE A 190 4.97 -6.87 6.85
C ILE A 190 6.29 -6.61 7.55
N ALA A 191 6.81 -5.41 7.44
CA ALA A 191 8.07 -5.05 8.07
C ALA A 191 7.93 -3.78 8.90
N THR A 192 8.68 -3.71 10.00
CA THR A 192 8.67 -2.53 10.88
C THR A 192 9.98 -2.47 11.67
N GLY A 193 10.26 -1.34 12.29
CA GLY A 193 11.36 -1.22 13.24
C GLY A 193 10.94 -1.68 14.65
N GLU A 194 11.89 -2.18 15.43
CA GLU A 194 11.68 -2.54 16.83
C GLU A 194 11.23 -1.34 17.69
N GLN A 195 11.69 -0.13 17.34
CA GLN A 195 11.35 1.12 18.02
C GLN A 195 10.21 1.89 17.33
N ASP A 196 9.53 1.25 16.37
CA ASP A 196 8.40 1.85 15.67
C ASP A 196 7.16 1.85 16.57
N PRO A 197 6.39 2.96 16.69
CA PRO A 197 5.16 2.99 17.48
C PRO A 197 4.08 2.02 16.98
N ASN A 198 4.18 1.53 15.73
CA ASN A 198 3.24 0.57 15.15
C ASN A 198 3.77 -0.88 15.17
N VAL A 199 4.83 -1.19 15.91
CA VAL A 199 5.42 -2.54 15.95
C VAL A 199 4.40 -3.58 16.41
N GLU A 200 3.61 -3.27 17.44
CA GLU A 200 2.59 -4.18 17.97
C GLU A 200 1.46 -4.44 16.96
N ASP A 201 1.06 -3.43 16.18
CA ASP A 201 0.08 -3.60 15.10
C ASP A 201 0.61 -4.59 14.04
N SER A 202 1.87 -4.46 13.67
CA SER A 202 2.52 -5.35 12.69
C SER A 202 2.61 -6.80 13.20
N ILE A 203 3.01 -7.00 14.45
CA ILE A 203 3.07 -8.33 15.09
C ILE A 203 1.68 -8.95 15.15
N LYS A 204 0.68 -8.19 15.59
CA LYS A 204 -0.71 -8.65 15.68
C LYS A 204 -1.25 -9.05 14.32
N LEU A 205 -1.03 -8.22 13.29
CA LEU A 205 -1.48 -8.52 11.93
C LEU A 205 -0.83 -9.79 11.38
N GLY A 206 0.48 -9.95 11.56
CA GLY A 206 1.21 -11.16 11.14
C GLY A 206 0.63 -12.42 11.79
N ARG A 207 0.29 -12.35 13.08
CA ARG A 207 -0.36 -13.45 13.81
C ARG A 207 -1.74 -13.78 13.24
N LEU A 208 -2.58 -12.75 12.96
CA LEU A 208 -3.90 -12.95 12.38
C LEU A 208 -3.84 -13.62 11.00
N PHE A 209 -2.88 -13.25 10.15
CA PHE A 209 -2.65 -13.95 8.89
C PHE A 209 -2.26 -15.42 9.08
N ALA A 210 -1.35 -15.68 10.02
CA ALA A 210 -0.92 -17.06 10.32
C ALA A 210 -2.07 -17.93 10.81
N GLU A 211 -2.97 -17.38 11.64
CA GLU A 211 -4.20 -18.07 12.11
C GLU A 211 -5.16 -18.41 10.97
N ARG A 212 -5.09 -17.71 9.85
CA ARG A 212 -5.87 -18.00 8.62
C ARG A 212 -5.10 -18.86 7.61
N GLY A 213 -3.93 -19.37 7.99
CA GLY A 213 -3.07 -20.15 7.11
C GLY A 213 -2.46 -19.34 5.96
N VAL A 214 -2.39 -18.01 6.10
CA VAL A 214 -1.73 -17.11 5.16
C VAL A 214 -0.32 -16.81 5.66
N GLN A 215 0.68 -17.33 4.96
CA GLN A 215 2.08 -17.06 5.30
C GLN A 215 2.47 -15.66 4.84
N VAL A 216 2.95 -14.83 5.77
CA VAL A 216 3.54 -13.51 5.51
C VAL A 216 4.96 -13.45 6.05
N GLY A 217 5.84 -12.76 5.36
CA GLY A 217 7.15 -12.40 5.91
C GLY A 217 6.96 -11.28 6.93
N LEU A 218 6.96 -11.62 8.22
CA LEU A 218 6.97 -10.63 9.30
C LEU A 218 8.40 -10.36 9.71
N ASP A 219 8.88 -9.13 9.52
CA ASP A 219 10.26 -8.75 9.76
C ASP A 219 10.34 -7.54 10.68
N ILE A 220 10.95 -7.72 11.86
CA ILE A 220 11.16 -6.68 12.87
C ILE A 220 12.63 -6.30 12.87
N TRP A 221 12.95 -5.10 12.41
CA TRP A 221 14.32 -4.63 12.25
C TRP A 221 14.84 -4.06 13.58
N PRO A 222 15.90 -4.65 14.17
CA PRO A 222 16.41 -4.23 15.47
C PRO A 222 16.89 -2.77 15.47
N GLY A 223 16.46 -1.99 16.47
CA GLY A 223 16.90 -0.60 16.66
C GLY A 223 16.34 0.42 15.66
N TRP A 224 15.47 -0.01 14.74
CA TRP A 224 14.89 0.88 13.72
C TRP A 224 13.58 1.50 14.19
N ALA A 225 13.29 2.70 13.68
CA ALA A 225 12.14 3.51 14.06
C ALA A 225 11.23 3.82 12.84
N HIS A 226 10.29 4.75 13.00
CA HIS A 226 9.27 5.12 12.00
C HIS A 226 9.76 6.28 11.14
N ASP A 227 10.62 6.02 10.13
CA ASP A 227 11.16 7.08 9.28
C ASP A 227 11.63 6.57 7.91
N TRP A 228 11.72 7.49 6.94
CA TRP A 228 12.09 7.28 5.56
C TRP A 228 13.45 6.59 5.33
N PRO A 229 14.54 6.91 6.06
CA PRO A 229 15.81 6.22 5.89
C PRO A 229 15.68 4.70 6.03
N TYR A 230 14.90 4.26 7.02
CA TYR A 230 14.65 2.85 7.29
C TYR A 230 13.79 2.21 6.18
N TRP A 231 12.71 2.88 5.76
CA TRP A 231 11.84 2.36 4.70
C TRP A 231 12.56 2.24 3.35
N LYS A 232 13.52 3.10 3.04
CA LYS A 232 14.37 2.98 1.85
C LYS A 232 15.18 1.68 1.85
N ASP A 233 15.82 1.36 2.96
CA ASP A 233 16.61 0.14 3.07
C ASP A 233 15.72 -1.12 3.11
N MET A 234 14.58 -1.06 3.77
CA MET A 234 13.57 -2.12 3.75
C MET A 234 13.11 -2.40 2.31
N MET A 235 12.72 -1.37 1.54
CA MET A 235 12.29 -1.57 0.15
C MET A 235 13.38 -2.18 -0.73
N ARG A 236 14.63 -1.73 -0.61
CA ARG A 236 15.77 -2.35 -1.30
C ARG A 236 15.90 -3.83 -0.96
N ARG A 237 15.77 -4.18 0.31
CA ARG A 237 15.87 -5.56 0.80
C ARG A 237 14.81 -6.47 0.22
N TYR A 238 13.56 -6.01 0.14
CA TYR A 238 12.44 -6.85 -0.29
C TYR A 238 12.23 -6.89 -1.81
N LEU A 239 12.91 -6.03 -2.56
CA LEU A 239 12.89 -5.99 -4.03
C LEU A 239 14.20 -6.49 -4.68
N ALA A 240 15.20 -6.85 -3.87
CA ALA A 240 16.50 -7.35 -4.34
C ALA A 240 16.42 -8.71 -5.03
#